data_1cd68f4772be94f940eff0d474d5a5c0
#
_entry.id   1cd68f4772be94f940eff0d474d5a5c0
#
_cell.length_a   1.000
_cell.length_b   1.000
_cell.length_c   1.000
_cell.angle_alpha   90.00
_cell.angle_beta   90.00
_cell.angle_gamma   90.00
#
_symmetry.space_group_name_H-M   'P 1'
#
loop_
_entity.id
_entity.type
_entity.pdbx_description
1 polymer ?
#
loop_
_entity_poly.entity_id
_entity_poly.type
_entity_poly.pdbx_seq_one_letter_code
_entity_poly.pdbx_strand_id
1 'polypeptide(L)'
;NIFLAGVLCSLGVMAQEDTLIVRQNDEVVEMGRTITMDAREMTGAVSVTTNLSHKNSIKPSNQLFGTLPGLQVLQKAGTVWENGATLYIRGNSSLNSNSPLVLVDGFERSIDELSSEEIESVSVLKDAVATSLYGIRGANGVILVKTKRGSVGAPKITFSYEFNMASPKRLPKFADGYTYAMALNEAMENDGLAPRYSGTEL
;
A
#
# COMPACT_ATOMS: atom_id res chain seq x y z
N ASN A 1 9.46 16.26 -61.75
CA ASN A 1 10.07 15.19 -60.97
C ASN A 1 10.18 15.65 -59.51
N ILE A 2 9.13 15.38 -58.75
CA ILE A 2 9.04 15.69 -57.33
C ILE A 2 9.34 14.38 -56.60
N PHE A 3 10.49 14.33 -55.94
CA PHE A 3 10.81 13.24 -55.01
C PHE A 3 10.10 13.52 -53.68
N LEU A 4 9.09 12.72 -53.43
CA LEU A 4 8.40 12.67 -52.14
C LEU A 4 9.21 11.73 -51.25
N ALA A 5 10.02 12.30 -50.34
CA ALA A 5 10.71 11.54 -49.31
C ALA A 5 9.69 11.23 -48.18
N GLY A 6 9.19 10.00 -48.17
CA GLY A 6 8.37 9.49 -47.13
C GLY A 6 9.18 9.30 -45.85
N VAL A 7 8.91 10.11 -44.84
CA VAL A 7 9.38 9.88 -43.48
C VAL A 7 8.56 8.72 -42.90
N LEU A 8 9.14 7.53 -42.96
CA LEU A 8 8.66 6.39 -42.17
C LEU A 8 8.98 6.64 -40.71
N CYS A 9 7.99 7.19 -40.01
CA CYS A 9 7.99 7.19 -38.54
C CYS A 9 7.71 5.74 -38.11
N SER A 10 8.76 4.98 -37.85
CA SER A 10 8.65 3.70 -37.18
C SER A 10 8.22 3.95 -35.74
N LEU A 11 6.93 3.85 -35.48
CA LEU A 11 6.40 3.65 -34.14
C LEU A 11 6.95 2.30 -33.66
N GLY A 12 8.12 2.36 -33.01
CA GLY A 12 8.57 1.27 -32.17
C GLY A 12 7.59 1.15 -31.03
N VAL A 13 6.62 0.26 -31.16
CA VAL A 13 5.90 -0.28 -30.01
C VAL A 13 6.97 -1.02 -29.23
N MET A 14 7.53 -0.33 -28.21
CA MET A 14 8.25 -1.00 -27.15
C MET A 14 7.19 -1.86 -26.45
N ALA A 15 7.11 -3.12 -26.86
CA ALA A 15 6.51 -4.14 -26.04
C ALA A 15 7.30 -4.13 -24.74
N GLN A 16 6.76 -3.48 -23.73
CA GLN A 16 7.24 -3.58 -22.38
C GLN A 16 6.95 -5.02 -21.98
N GLU A 17 7.94 -5.87 -22.17
CA GLU A 17 7.94 -7.17 -21.54
C GLU A 17 7.89 -6.91 -20.04
N ASP A 18 6.70 -7.03 -19.46
CA ASP A 18 6.51 -7.25 -18.04
C ASP A 18 7.11 -8.61 -17.68
N THR A 19 8.38 -8.74 -17.91
CA THR A 19 9.15 -9.81 -17.34
C THR A 19 9.30 -9.44 -15.88
N LEU A 20 8.45 -10.03 -15.05
CA LEU A 20 8.72 -10.23 -13.63
C LEU A 20 10.00 -11.08 -13.53
N ILE A 21 11.10 -10.50 -13.94
CA ILE A 21 12.41 -11.00 -13.56
C ILE A 21 12.52 -10.62 -12.09
N VAL A 22 12.08 -11.53 -11.25
CA VAL A 22 12.58 -11.63 -9.90
C VAL A 22 14.09 -11.88 -10.08
N ARG A 23 14.85 -10.82 -10.27
CA ARG A 23 16.31 -10.87 -10.15
C ARG A 23 16.59 -11.04 -8.66
N GLN A 24 16.52 -12.27 -8.21
CA GLN A 24 16.92 -12.69 -6.87
C GLN A 24 18.42 -12.55 -6.61
N ASN A 25 19.17 -12.03 -7.56
CA ASN A 25 20.60 -12.32 -7.60
C ASN A 25 21.52 -11.20 -7.07
N ASP A 26 21.04 -9.97 -6.88
CA ASP A 26 21.90 -8.86 -6.41
C ASP A 26 21.16 -7.90 -5.45
N GLU A 27 20.10 -8.36 -4.83
CA GLU A 27 19.30 -7.52 -3.96
C GLU A 27 19.87 -7.55 -2.54
N VAL A 28 20.55 -6.49 -2.15
CA VAL A 28 21.03 -6.28 -0.80
C VAL A 28 19.84 -5.83 0.06
N VAL A 29 19.47 -6.62 1.02
CA VAL A 29 18.41 -6.28 1.96
C VAL A 29 19.02 -5.58 3.17
N GLU A 30 18.65 -4.32 3.37
CA GLU A 30 19.03 -3.58 4.57
C GLU A 30 18.09 -3.97 5.71
N MET A 31 18.63 -4.68 6.69
CA MET A 31 17.94 -4.95 7.96
C MET A 31 18.36 -3.93 9.00
N GLY A 32 17.59 -2.85 9.14
CA GLY A 32 17.87 -1.79 10.08
C GLY A 32 19.00 -0.84 9.60
N ARG A 33 19.44 -0.01 10.50
CA ARG A 33 20.36 1.11 10.21
C ARG A 33 21.78 0.70 9.83
N THR A 34 22.19 -0.54 10.10
CA THR A 34 23.61 -0.94 10.06
C THR A 34 23.85 -2.33 9.45
N ILE A 35 22.82 -3.14 9.27
CA ILE A 35 22.99 -4.51 8.80
C ILE A 35 22.48 -4.61 7.37
N THR A 36 23.41 -4.75 6.44
CA THR A 36 23.16 -5.10 5.05
C THR A 36 23.51 -6.56 4.85
N MET A 37 22.56 -7.36 4.39
CA MET A 37 22.79 -8.77 4.06
C MET A 37 22.44 -9.02 2.60
N ASP A 38 23.21 -9.87 1.94
CA ASP A 38 22.86 -10.38 0.63
C ASP A 38 21.59 -11.24 0.74
N ALA A 39 20.64 -11.06 -0.18
CA ALA A 39 19.40 -11.84 -0.22
C ALA A 39 19.65 -13.37 -0.22
N ARG A 40 20.81 -13.81 -0.69
CA ARG A 40 21.25 -15.22 -0.70
C ARG A 40 21.67 -15.73 0.67
N GLU A 41 22.13 -14.86 1.55
CA GLU A 41 22.59 -15.21 2.90
C GLU A 41 21.44 -15.14 3.91
N MET A 42 20.31 -14.57 3.52
CA MET A 42 19.15 -14.46 4.38
C MET A 42 18.41 -15.80 4.48
N THR A 43 18.38 -16.35 5.65
CA THR A 43 17.56 -17.52 5.99
C THR A 43 16.10 -17.15 6.30
N GLY A 44 15.82 -15.87 6.54
CA GLY A 44 14.51 -15.35 6.87
C GLY A 44 13.63 -15.04 5.64
N ALA A 45 12.30 -15.13 5.82
CA ALA A 45 11.35 -14.77 4.76
C ALA A 45 11.22 -13.25 4.62
N VAL A 46 11.95 -12.68 3.67
CA VAL A 46 11.90 -11.26 3.30
C VAL A 46 11.40 -11.10 1.88
N SER A 47 10.66 -10.05 1.63
CA SER A 47 10.25 -9.65 0.28
C SER A 47 10.60 -8.21 0.05
N VAL A 48 11.18 -7.90 -1.09
CA VAL A 48 11.62 -6.55 -1.45
C VAL A 48 10.96 -6.13 -2.77
N THR A 49 10.62 -4.87 -2.89
CA THR A 49 10.18 -4.25 -4.14
C THR A 49 10.86 -2.90 -4.32
N THR A 50 11.33 -2.64 -5.51
CA THR A 50 11.95 -1.36 -5.91
C THR A 50 11.06 -0.54 -6.83
N ASN A 51 9.91 -1.09 -7.22
CA ASN A 51 9.07 -0.50 -8.25
C ASN A 51 7.67 -0.17 -7.72
N LEU A 52 7.49 1.06 -7.25
CA LEU A 52 6.21 1.57 -6.76
C LEU A 52 5.49 2.50 -7.76
N SER A 53 6.20 2.98 -8.80
CA SER A 53 5.78 4.11 -9.63
C SER A 53 4.70 3.84 -10.68
N HIS A 54 4.13 2.64 -10.75
CA HIS A 54 3.22 2.27 -11.86
C HIS A 54 1.75 2.06 -11.49
N LYS A 55 1.35 2.43 -10.28
CA LYS A 55 -0.06 2.25 -9.88
C LYS A 55 -0.74 3.60 -9.65
N ASN A 56 -1.89 3.77 -10.30
CA ASN A 56 -2.73 4.97 -10.26
C ASN A 56 -3.30 5.28 -8.86
N SER A 57 -2.45 5.39 -7.87
CA SER A 57 -2.84 5.76 -6.51
C SER A 57 -1.91 6.83 -5.94
N ILE A 58 -2.49 7.87 -5.37
CA ILE A 58 -1.76 8.97 -4.75
C ILE A 58 -1.00 8.49 -3.51
N LYS A 59 -1.57 7.52 -2.77
CA LYS A 59 -0.97 7.03 -1.52
C LYS A 59 -0.06 5.83 -1.77
N PRO A 60 1.20 5.88 -1.29
CA PRO A 60 2.15 4.78 -1.45
C PRO A 60 1.66 3.45 -0.84
N SER A 61 0.91 3.49 0.27
CA SER A 61 0.35 2.28 0.89
C SER A 61 -0.55 1.49 -0.08
N ASN A 62 -1.36 2.18 -0.91
CA ASN A 62 -2.19 1.54 -1.91
C ASN A 62 -1.39 0.97 -3.09
N GLN A 63 -0.24 1.57 -3.42
CA GLN A 63 0.62 1.08 -4.49
C GLN A 63 1.30 -0.24 -4.15
N LEU A 64 1.40 -0.57 -2.86
CA LEU A 64 1.90 -1.86 -2.39
C LEU A 64 0.95 -3.02 -2.65
N PHE A 65 -0.29 -2.77 -3.07
CA PHE A 65 -1.28 -3.81 -3.33
C PHE A 65 -0.80 -4.80 -4.40
N GLY A 66 -0.65 -6.07 -3.99
CA GLY A 66 -0.23 -7.16 -4.89
C GLY A 66 1.23 -7.09 -5.36
N THR A 67 2.09 -6.25 -4.75
CA THR A 67 3.52 -6.17 -5.11
C THR A 67 4.39 -7.09 -4.29
N LEU A 68 4.05 -7.30 -3.02
CA LEU A 68 4.87 -8.02 -2.05
C LEU A 68 4.15 -9.28 -1.55
N PRO A 69 4.70 -10.47 -1.76
CA PRO A 69 4.10 -11.70 -1.26
C PRO A 69 4.09 -11.71 0.28
N GLY A 70 2.90 -12.01 0.84
CA GLY A 70 2.68 -12.04 2.29
C GLY A 70 2.33 -10.69 2.92
N LEU A 71 2.29 -9.60 2.15
CA LEU A 71 1.73 -8.32 2.54
C LEU A 71 0.27 -8.24 2.06
N GLN A 72 -0.63 -8.05 2.99
CA GLN A 72 -2.03 -7.79 2.73
C GLN A 72 -2.30 -6.30 2.86
N VAL A 73 -2.84 -5.71 1.82
CA VAL A 73 -3.18 -4.29 1.76
C VAL A 73 -4.69 -4.17 1.72
N LEU A 74 -5.27 -3.55 2.71
CA LEU A 74 -6.71 -3.36 2.82
C LEU A 74 -7.05 -1.87 2.76
N GLN A 75 -7.69 -1.47 1.69
CA GLN A 75 -8.23 -0.12 1.57
C GLN A 75 -9.57 -0.02 2.31
N LYS A 76 -9.64 0.79 3.36
CA LYS A 76 -10.82 0.91 4.23
C LYS A 76 -11.96 1.72 3.60
N ALA A 77 -11.62 2.80 2.95
CA ALA A 77 -12.60 3.71 2.38
C ALA A 77 -12.13 4.25 1.04
N GLY A 78 -13.05 4.50 0.14
CA GLY A 78 -12.80 5.22 -1.11
C GLY A 78 -13.02 6.73 -0.97
N THR A 79 -12.82 7.29 0.23
CA THR A 79 -12.96 8.72 0.47
C THR A 79 -11.77 9.47 -0.10
N VAL A 80 -12.00 10.67 -0.62
CA VAL A 80 -10.97 11.49 -1.29
C VAL A 80 -9.84 11.86 -0.31
N TRP A 81 -10.17 12.04 0.97
CA TRP A 81 -9.26 12.54 1.99
C TRP A 81 -8.52 11.45 2.76
N GLU A 82 -9.18 10.32 3.00
CA GLU A 82 -8.66 9.17 3.75
C GLU A 82 -8.55 7.94 2.86
N ASN A 83 -7.69 8.00 1.88
CA ASN A 83 -7.50 6.92 0.93
C ASN A 83 -6.25 6.05 1.24
N GLY A 84 -5.75 6.08 2.47
CA GLY A 84 -4.66 5.23 2.91
C GLY A 84 -5.12 3.79 3.13
N ALA A 85 -4.23 2.84 2.85
CA ALA A 85 -4.49 1.43 3.12
C ALA A 85 -3.99 1.01 4.49
N THR A 86 -4.69 0.06 5.09
CA THR A 86 -4.18 -0.66 6.26
C THR A 86 -3.34 -1.85 5.77
N LEU A 87 -2.16 -1.96 6.33
CA LEU A 87 -1.20 -3.00 5.98
C LEU A 87 -1.21 -4.11 7.03
N TYR A 88 -1.19 -5.36 6.61
CA TYR A 88 -1.06 -6.53 7.46
C TYR A 88 -0.03 -7.48 6.87
N ILE A 89 0.78 -8.08 7.71
CA ILE A 89 1.75 -9.10 7.30
C ILE A 89 1.23 -10.47 7.77
N ARG A 90 1.00 -11.38 6.81
CA ARG A 90 0.44 -12.72 7.05
C ARG A 90 -0.95 -12.73 7.70
N GLY A 91 -1.71 -11.62 7.60
CA GLY A 91 -3.09 -11.49 8.10
C GLY A 91 -3.19 -11.01 9.55
N ASN A 92 -4.34 -11.24 10.17
CA ASN A 92 -4.64 -10.87 11.54
C ASN A 92 -4.32 -12.02 12.48
N SER A 93 -3.40 -11.83 13.42
CA SER A 93 -3.00 -12.82 14.41
C SER A 93 -3.35 -12.43 15.84
N SER A 94 -3.73 -11.17 16.09
CA SER A 94 -4.00 -10.64 17.42
C SER A 94 -5.36 -9.95 17.47
N LEU A 95 -6.01 -9.99 18.64
CA LEU A 95 -7.26 -9.29 18.87
C LEU A 95 -7.07 -7.78 19.13
N ASN A 96 -5.89 -7.36 19.58
CA ASN A 96 -5.66 -5.96 19.96
C ASN A 96 -5.14 -5.12 18.78
N SER A 97 -3.98 -5.47 18.22
CA SER A 97 -3.37 -4.74 17.12
C SER A 97 -2.62 -5.69 16.21
N ASN A 98 -2.83 -5.54 14.92
CA ASN A 98 -2.16 -6.33 13.87
C ASN A 98 -1.36 -5.45 12.92
N SER A 99 -1.20 -4.16 13.25
CA SER A 99 -0.44 -3.25 12.40
C SER A 99 1.05 -3.60 12.46
N PRO A 100 1.72 -3.74 11.32
CA PRO A 100 3.16 -3.92 11.28
C PRO A 100 3.88 -2.63 11.69
N LEU A 101 5.12 -2.77 12.14
CA LEU A 101 6.00 -1.64 12.38
C LEU A 101 6.51 -1.10 11.04
N VAL A 102 6.24 0.16 10.74
CA VAL A 102 6.75 0.82 9.53
C VAL A 102 7.91 1.71 9.90
N LEU A 103 9.05 1.49 9.26
CA LEU A 103 10.26 2.28 9.45
C LEU A 103 10.71 2.90 8.14
N VAL A 104 10.80 4.22 8.11
CA VAL A 104 11.33 4.99 6.99
C VAL A 104 12.73 5.44 7.34
N ASP A 105 13.74 4.97 6.62
CA ASP A 105 15.16 5.21 6.88
C ASP A 105 15.57 4.98 8.35
N GLY A 106 14.92 3.99 8.99
CA GLY A 106 15.16 3.59 10.38
C GLY A 106 14.35 4.34 11.44
N PHE A 107 13.48 5.27 11.04
CA PHE A 107 12.57 5.99 11.95
C PHE A 107 11.12 5.51 11.75
N GLU A 108 10.40 5.37 12.85
CA GLU A 108 8.97 5.03 12.79
C GLU A 108 8.15 6.18 12.22
N ARG A 109 7.53 5.92 11.09
CA ARG A 109 6.77 6.91 10.35
C ARG A 109 5.77 6.24 9.42
N SER A 110 4.67 6.93 9.08
CA SER A 110 3.72 6.45 8.09
C SER A 110 4.31 6.51 6.68
N ILE A 111 4.13 5.44 5.90
CA ILE A 111 4.54 5.42 4.48
C ILE A 111 3.74 6.43 3.64
N ASP A 112 2.51 6.76 4.05
CA ASP A 112 1.63 7.67 3.33
C ASP A 112 2.01 9.15 3.44
N GLU A 113 3.00 9.46 4.25
CA GLU A 113 3.60 10.80 4.35
C GLU A 113 4.69 11.05 3.31
N LEU A 114 5.09 10.00 2.59
CA LEU A 114 6.09 10.08 1.53
C LEU A 114 5.42 10.21 0.16
N SER A 115 6.15 10.80 -0.78
CA SER A 115 5.83 10.65 -2.19
C SER A 115 6.32 9.30 -2.71
N SER A 116 5.55 8.68 -3.59
CA SER A 116 5.96 7.41 -4.22
C SER A 116 7.28 7.53 -4.99
N GLU A 117 7.57 8.72 -5.49
CA GLU A 117 8.80 8.99 -6.23
C GLU A 117 10.04 9.08 -5.31
N GLU A 118 9.85 9.37 -4.02
CA GLU A 118 10.93 9.43 -3.03
C GLU A 118 11.36 8.05 -2.58
N ILE A 119 10.51 7.04 -2.73
CA ILE A 119 10.79 5.68 -2.29
C ILE A 119 11.74 4.99 -3.27
N GLU A 120 12.84 4.48 -2.76
CA GLU A 120 13.79 3.64 -3.50
C GLU A 120 13.39 2.18 -3.46
N SER A 121 13.11 1.67 -2.25
CA SER A 121 12.72 0.28 -2.05
C SER A 121 11.84 0.11 -0.81
N VAL A 122 11.01 -0.92 -0.83
CA VAL A 122 10.23 -1.36 0.33
C VAL A 122 10.53 -2.82 0.59
N SER A 123 10.99 -3.12 1.80
CA SER A 123 11.30 -4.46 2.26
C SER A 123 10.33 -4.87 3.35
N VAL A 124 9.79 -6.08 3.27
CA VAL A 124 8.88 -6.63 4.29
C VAL A 124 9.53 -7.80 4.97
N LEU A 125 9.81 -7.65 6.27
CA LEU A 125 10.33 -8.69 7.13
C LEU A 125 9.17 -9.46 7.74
N LYS A 126 9.05 -10.73 7.36
CA LYS A 126 7.90 -11.57 7.73
C LYS A 126 8.24 -12.62 8.77
N ASP A 127 9.52 -12.85 9.03
CA ASP A 127 9.99 -13.91 9.88
C ASP A 127 10.48 -13.39 11.23
N ALA A 128 10.28 -14.18 12.28
CA ALA A 128 10.66 -13.85 13.65
C ALA A 128 12.16 -13.58 13.79
N VAL A 129 13.01 -14.30 13.03
CA VAL A 129 14.46 -14.07 13.04
C VAL A 129 14.79 -12.66 12.52
N ALA A 130 14.20 -12.28 11.38
CA ALA A 130 14.44 -10.97 10.79
C ALA A 130 13.84 -9.83 11.62
N THR A 131 12.72 -10.06 12.30
CA THR A 131 12.05 -9.05 13.14
C THR A 131 12.59 -8.97 14.56
N SER A 132 13.40 -9.94 15.02
CA SER A 132 13.96 -9.97 16.37
C SER A 132 14.77 -8.73 16.73
N LEU A 133 15.40 -8.08 15.74
CA LEU A 133 16.17 -6.85 15.90
C LEU A 133 15.30 -5.66 16.38
N TYR A 134 13.97 -5.75 16.16
CA TYR A 134 13.02 -4.69 16.50
C TYR A 134 12.22 -4.98 17.78
N GLY A 135 12.57 -6.10 18.47
CA GLY A 135 11.96 -6.50 19.71
C GLY A 135 10.44 -6.73 19.59
N ILE A 136 9.71 -6.46 20.66
CA ILE A 136 8.25 -6.70 20.74
C ILE A 136 7.45 -5.90 19.71
N ARG A 137 7.96 -4.74 19.30
CA ARG A 137 7.29 -3.89 18.28
C ARG A 137 7.28 -4.52 16.90
N GLY A 138 8.26 -5.39 16.61
CA GLY A 138 8.33 -6.16 15.38
C GLY A 138 7.48 -7.44 15.35
N ALA A 139 6.69 -7.72 16.39
CA ALA A 139 5.92 -8.96 16.51
C ALA A 139 4.94 -9.21 15.37
N ASN A 140 4.34 -8.15 14.82
CA ASN A 140 3.41 -8.22 13.67
C ASN A 140 4.11 -8.09 12.32
N GLY A 141 5.44 -8.17 12.31
CA GLY A 141 6.28 -7.93 11.14
C GLY A 141 6.73 -6.47 11.02
N VAL A 142 7.72 -6.25 10.16
CA VAL A 142 8.35 -4.95 9.95
C VAL A 142 8.36 -4.61 8.46
N ILE A 143 8.01 -3.38 8.15
CA ILE A 143 8.11 -2.83 6.80
C ILE A 143 9.22 -1.77 6.83
N LEU A 144 10.27 -2.02 6.06
CA LEU A 144 11.37 -1.10 5.90
C LEU A 144 11.21 -0.33 4.59
N VAL A 145 11.18 0.97 4.68
CA VAL A 145 11.11 1.87 3.53
C VAL A 145 12.42 2.61 3.43
N LYS A 146 13.08 2.49 2.30
CA LYS A 146 14.30 3.22 1.98
C LYS A 146 13.97 4.33 1.00
N THR A 147 14.41 5.55 1.32
CA THR A 147 14.23 6.70 0.42
C THR A 147 15.42 6.87 -0.50
N LYS A 148 15.17 7.46 -1.67
CA LYS A 148 16.21 7.80 -2.64
C LYS A 148 17.16 8.83 -2.07
N ARG A 149 18.44 8.54 -2.13
CA ARG A 149 19.50 9.47 -1.71
C ARG A 149 20.10 10.20 -2.88
N GLY A 150 20.52 11.43 -2.65
CA GLY A 150 21.26 12.20 -3.64
C GLY A 150 22.59 11.53 -4.00
N SER A 151 22.97 11.58 -5.27
CA SER A 151 24.27 11.11 -5.76
C SER A 151 25.14 12.29 -6.17
N VAL A 152 26.46 12.12 -6.03
CA VAL A 152 27.42 13.12 -6.50
C VAL A 152 27.49 13.06 -8.04
N GLY A 153 27.19 14.18 -8.71
CA GLY A 153 27.20 14.25 -10.17
C GLY A 153 26.58 15.52 -10.70
N ALA A 154 26.40 15.60 -11.99
CA ALA A 154 25.68 16.70 -12.63
C ALA A 154 24.21 16.72 -12.15
N PRO A 155 23.62 17.92 -11.92
CA PRO A 155 22.24 18.03 -11.48
C PRO A 155 21.29 17.43 -12.52
N LYS A 156 20.42 16.51 -12.09
CA LYS A 156 19.37 15.93 -12.90
C LYS A 156 18.03 16.52 -12.48
N ILE A 157 17.42 17.31 -13.36
CA ILE A 157 16.11 17.89 -13.13
C ILE A 157 15.08 17.02 -13.81
N THR A 158 14.12 16.51 -13.04
CA THR A 158 12.99 15.74 -13.56
C THR A 158 11.72 16.46 -13.18
N PHE A 159 10.83 16.67 -14.14
CA PHE A 159 9.50 17.20 -13.91
C PHE A 159 8.47 16.14 -14.26
N SER A 160 7.59 15.83 -13.33
CA SER A 160 6.46 14.94 -13.55
C SER A 160 5.17 15.67 -13.18
N TYR A 161 4.13 15.47 -13.97
CA TYR A 161 2.79 15.98 -13.70
C TYR A 161 1.80 14.83 -13.77
N GLU A 162 1.06 14.63 -12.69
CA GLU A 162 0.04 13.60 -12.60
C GLU A 162 -1.30 14.24 -12.25
N PHE A 163 -2.32 13.98 -13.05
CA PHE A 163 -3.67 14.42 -12.80
C PHE A 163 -4.55 13.21 -12.49
N ASN A 164 -5.07 13.17 -11.27
CA ASN A 164 -5.96 12.11 -10.82
C ASN A 164 -7.35 12.67 -10.53
N MET A 165 -8.37 12.05 -11.12
CA MET A 165 -9.77 12.35 -10.84
C MET A 165 -10.42 11.16 -10.15
N ALA A 166 -10.85 11.34 -8.92
CA ALA A 166 -11.58 10.34 -8.17
C ALA A 166 -13.04 10.74 -8.05
N SER A 167 -13.94 9.82 -8.41
CA SER A 167 -15.38 10.00 -8.21
C SER A 167 -15.94 8.82 -7.41
N PRO A 168 -16.93 9.06 -6.53
CA PRO A 168 -17.56 7.97 -5.80
C PRO A 168 -18.35 7.08 -6.76
N LYS A 169 -17.95 5.81 -6.85
CA LYS A 169 -18.58 4.84 -7.73
C LYS A 169 -19.95 4.37 -7.23
N ARG A 170 -20.11 4.34 -5.92
CA ARG A 170 -21.34 3.93 -5.26
C ARG A 170 -21.50 4.64 -3.94
N LEU A 171 -22.56 5.38 -3.78
CA LEU A 171 -22.94 5.96 -2.49
C LEU A 171 -23.88 5.01 -1.76
N PRO A 172 -23.77 4.85 -0.44
CA PRO A 172 -24.74 4.08 0.32
C PRO A 172 -26.10 4.78 0.25
N LYS A 173 -27.15 3.99 0.04
CA LYS A 173 -28.51 4.49 0.19
C LYS A 173 -28.91 4.30 1.63
N PHE A 174 -29.18 5.40 2.30
CA PHE A 174 -29.73 5.35 3.65
C PHE A 174 -31.21 5.00 3.61
N ALA A 175 -31.66 4.27 4.62
CA ALA A 175 -33.08 4.02 4.84
C ALA A 175 -33.79 5.34 5.14
N ASP A 176 -35.03 5.47 4.72
CA ASP A 176 -35.89 6.56 5.17
C ASP A 176 -36.24 6.42 6.67
N GLY A 177 -36.74 7.49 7.27
CA GLY A 177 -37.01 7.51 8.71
C GLY A 177 -37.93 6.41 9.19
N TYR A 178 -38.98 6.11 8.42
CA TYR A 178 -39.95 5.06 8.71
C TYR A 178 -39.29 3.67 8.71
N THR A 179 -38.58 3.34 7.64
CA THR A 179 -37.88 2.06 7.51
C THR A 179 -36.84 1.87 8.62
N TYR A 180 -36.11 2.95 8.97
CA TYR A 180 -35.15 2.92 10.07
C TYR A 180 -35.84 2.65 11.43
N ALA A 181 -36.94 3.34 11.71
CA ALA A 181 -37.65 3.20 12.98
C ALA A 181 -38.26 1.79 13.12
N MET A 182 -38.84 1.23 12.04
CA MET A 182 -39.32 -0.15 12.04
C MET A 182 -38.21 -1.16 12.28
N ALA A 183 -37.10 -1.05 11.56
CA ALA A 183 -35.97 -1.96 11.72
C ALA A 183 -35.36 -1.88 13.12
N LEU A 184 -35.31 -0.68 13.71
CA LEU A 184 -34.85 -0.51 15.08
C LEU A 184 -35.78 -1.16 16.12
N ASN A 185 -37.12 -1.00 15.97
CA ASN A 185 -38.08 -1.65 16.84
C ASN A 185 -37.97 -3.18 16.76
N GLU A 186 -37.86 -3.74 15.57
CA GLU A 186 -37.65 -5.17 15.33
C GLU A 186 -36.36 -5.68 15.99
N ALA A 187 -35.26 -4.92 15.88
CA ALA A 187 -33.99 -5.26 16.53
C ALA A 187 -34.14 -5.26 18.06
N MET A 188 -34.81 -4.27 18.64
CA MET A 188 -35.06 -4.20 20.10
C MET A 188 -35.96 -5.34 20.56
N GLU A 189 -37.00 -5.70 19.82
CA GLU A 189 -37.86 -6.84 20.13
C GLU A 189 -37.08 -8.16 20.12
N ASN A 190 -36.19 -8.35 19.15
CA ASN A 190 -35.31 -9.52 19.10
C ASN A 190 -34.33 -9.60 20.29
N ASP A 191 -33.91 -8.46 20.81
CA ASP A 191 -33.08 -8.35 22.00
C ASP A 191 -33.90 -8.45 23.33
N GLY A 192 -35.22 -8.62 23.24
CA GLY A 192 -36.13 -8.68 24.37
C GLY A 192 -36.38 -7.32 25.07
N LEU A 193 -36.09 -6.23 24.36
CA LEU A 193 -36.30 -4.86 24.82
C LEU A 193 -37.65 -4.32 24.32
N ALA A 194 -38.20 -3.33 25.02
CA ALA A 194 -39.42 -2.64 24.55
C ALA A 194 -39.10 -1.81 23.28
N PRO A 195 -40.05 -1.76 22.31
CA PRO A 195 -39.88 -0.96 21.11
C PRO A 195 -39.71 0.52 21.46
N ARG A 196 -38.81 1.20 20.74
CA ARG A 196 -38.49 2.61 21.01
C ARG A 196 -39.50 3.58 20.42
N TYR A 197 -40.07 3.23 19.28
CA TYR A 197 -41.06 4.04 18.59
C TYR A 197 -42.45 3.40 18.74
N SER A 198 -43.42 4.16 19.20
CA SER A 198 -44.80 3.71 19.28
C SER A 198 -45.47 3.73 17.90
N GLY A 199 -46.54 2.95 17.72
CA GLY A 199 -47.28 2.93 16.44
C GLY A 199 -47.94 4.26 16.02
N THR A 200 -47.94 5.25 16.92
CA THR A 200 -48.36 6.63 16.64
C THR A 200 -47.23 7.55 16.21
N GLU A 201 -45.95 7.13 16.39
CA GLU A 201 -44.78 7.86 16.01
C GLU A 201 -44.12 7.34 14.69
N LEU A 202 -44.57 6.17 14.22
CA LEU A 202 -44.27 5.57 12.95
C LEU A 202 -45.23 6.06 11.85
#